data_1935490904f478cd6cc280c1a18073ef
#
_entry.id   1935490904f478cd6cc280c1a18073ef
#
_cell.length_a   1.000
_cell.length_b   1.000
_cell.length_c   1.000
_cell.angle_alpha   90.00
_cell.angle_beta   90.00
_cell.angle_gamma   90.00
#
_symmetry.space_group_name_H-M   'P 1'
#
loop_
_entity.id
_entity.type
_entity.pdbx_description
1 polymer ?
#
loop_
_entity_poly.entity_id
_entity_poly.type
_entity_poly.pdbx_seq_one_letter_code
_entity_poly.pdbx_strand_id
1 'polypeptide(L)'
;IHLAAALRDNGGGRLITTEFEPEKARRAAGHLREAGLDDLVEIRVGDALETLAVDLPDTIDLVLLDGAKVLYDDVLELLHERLRPGAGVIADNADDSPRYQQRMRSGNAGYLSVPFADDVELSMRLA
;
A
#
# COMPACT_ATOMS: atom_id res chain seq x y z
N ILE A 1 10.82 -3.30 5.89
CA ILE A 1 12.28 -3.39 5.60
C ILE A 1 12.52 -3.59 4.11
N HIS A 2 12.02 -4.64 3.47
CA HIS A 2 12.33 -4.97 2.06
C HIS A 2 11.97 -3.85 1.07
N LEU A 3 10.81 -3.23 1.20
CA LEU A 3 10.41 -2.11 0.34
C LEU A 3 11.32 -0.90 0.52
N ALA A 4 11.68 -0.56 1.76
CA ALA A 4 12.58 0.54 2.04
C ALA A 4 14.01 0.26 1.54
N ALA A 5 14.49 -0.98 1.67
CA ALA A 5 15.77 -1.39 1.11
C ALA A 5 15.78 -1.28 -0.42
N ALA A 6 14.70 -1.68 -1.08
CA ALA A 6 14.56 -1.53 -2.53
C ALA A 6 14.56 -0.05 -2.95
N LEU A 7 13.90 0.83 -2.21
CA LEU A 7 13.96 2.27 -2.45
C LEU A 7 15.38 2.80 -2.36
N ARG A 8 16.12 2.43 -1.31
CA ARG A 8 17.52 2.82 -1.16
C ARG A 8 18.37 2.36 -2.34
N ASP A 9 18.23 1.09 -2.73
CA ASP A 9 19.02 0.50 -3.81
C ASP A 9 18.67 1.10 -5.19
N ASN A 10 17.44 1.62 -5.34
CA ASN A 10 16.97 2.31 -6.54
C ASN A 10 17.27 3.83 -6.53
N GLY A 11 18.05 4.33 -5.60
CA GLY A 11 18.47 5.74 -5.55
C GLY A 11 17.62 6.64 -4.66
N GLY A 12 16.68 6.07 -3.90
CA GLY A 12 15.86 6.81 -2.95
C GLY A 12 14.36 6.72 -3.23
N GLY A 13 13.60 7.42 -2.42
CA GLY A 13 12.15 7.44 -2.47
C GLY A 13 11.55 7.60 -1.07
N ARG A 14 10.25 7.47 -0.98
CA ARG A 14 9.50 7.58 0.28
C ARG A 14 8.54 6.43 0.42
N LEU A 15 8.54 5.81 1.58
CA LEU A 15 7.56 4.79 1.97
C LEU A 15 6.69 5.35 3.10
N ILE A 16 5.39 5.39 2.88
CA ILE A 16 4.41 5.68 3.93
C ILE A 16 3.76 4.35 4.32
N THR A 17 3.78 4.02 5.58
CA THR A 17 3.11 2.84 6.12
C THR A 17 2.19 3.22 7.27
N THR A 18 1.08 2.50 7.41
CA THR A 18 0.11 2.71 8.48
C THR A 18 0.12 1.55 9.45
N GLU A 19 -0.09 1.82 10.72
CA GLU A 19 -0.23 0.81 11.76
C GLU A 19 -1.24 1.29 12.80
N PHE A 20 -2.26 0.49 13.05
CA PHE A 20 -3.30 0.82 14.03
C PHE A 20 -2.79 0.72 15.48
N GLU A 21 -1.89 -0.24 15.75
CA GLU A 21 -1.39 -0.52 17.09
C GLU A 21 -0.08 0.23 17.38
N PRO A 22 -0.06 1.17 18.35
CA PRO A 22 1.14 1.96 18.66
C PRO A 22 2.37 1.12 19.03
N GLU A 23 2.16 -0.01 19.70
CA GLU A 23 3.25 -0.91 20.08
C GLU A 23 3.93 -1.56 18.88
N LYS A 24 3.14 -2.00 17.91
CA LYS A 24 3.68 -2.55 16.64
C LYS A 24 4.42 -1.47 15.85
N ALA A 25 3.89 -0.24 15.83
CA ALA A 25 4.56 0.89 15.18
C ALA A 25 5.93 1.18 15.80
N ARG A 26 6.02 1.19 17.13
CA ARG A 26 7.31 1.38 17.84
C ARG A 26 8.32 0.29 17.52
N ARG A 27 7.88 -0.96 17.46
CA ARG A 27 8.75 -2.09 17.09
C ARG A 27 9.23 -1.95 15.65
N ALA A 28 8.34 -1.62 14.73
CA ALA A 28 8.69 -1.38 13.33
C ALA A 28 9.72 -0.25 13.19
N ALA A 29 9.52 0.86 13.88
CA ALA A 29 10.48 1.98 13.90
C ALA A 29 11.86 1.56 14.44
N GLY A 30 11.90 0.71 15.48
CA GLY A 30 13.15 0.14 15.99
C GLY A 30 13.90 -0.69 14.95
N HIS A 31 13.21 -1.61 14.29
CA HIS A 31 13.79 -2.45 13.24
C HIS A 31 14.29 -1.63 12.04
N LEU A 32 13.57 -0.57 11.66
CA LEU A 32 13.99 0.31 10.57
C LEU A 32 15.27 1.07 10.93
N ARG A 33 15.39 1.58 12.16
CA ARG A 33 16.62 2.23 12.64
C ARG A 33 17.79 1.28 12.65
N GLU A 34 17.61 0.06 13.19
CA GLU A 34 18.65 -0.98 13.18
C GLU A 34 19.13 -1.32 11.77
N ALA A 35 18.22 -1.29 10.80
CA ALA A 35 18.53 -1.53 9.38
C ALA A 35 19.07 -0.30 8.64
N GLY A 36 19.10 0.89 9.28
CA GLY A 36 19.51 2.14 8.63
C GLY A 36 18.58 2.60 7.52
N LEU A 37 17.25 2.37 7.67
CA LEU A 37 16.23 2.64 6.65
C LEU A 37 15.15 3.62 7.13
N ASP A 38 15.24 4.10 8.36
CA ASP A 38 14.22 4.93 8.99
C ASP A 38 14.04 6.30 8.33
N ASP A 39 15.05 6.82 7.66
CA ASP A 39 14.98 8.05 6.87
C ASP A 39 14.09 7.96 5.62
N LEU A 40 13.84 6.74 5.13
CA LEU A 40 13.01 6.48 3.95
C LEU A 40 11.55 6.17 4.29
N VAL A 41 11.23 5.95 5.58
CA VAL A 41 9.93 5.42 6.01
C VAL A 41 9.24 6.36 6.99
N GLU A 42 8.01 6.71 6.67
CA GLU A 42 7.08 7.40 7.57
C GLU A 42 6.05 6.39 8.09
N ILE A 43 6.02 6.18 9.39
CA ILE A 43 5.01 5.33 10.04
C ILE A 43 3.90 6.22 10.58
N ARG A 44 2.68 6.01 10.12
CA ARG A 44 1.49 6.72 10.58
C ARG A 44 0.66 5.81 11.47
N VAL A 45 0.54 6.19 12.74
CA VAL A 45 -0.20 5.42 13.74
C VAL A 45 -1.66 5.88 13.76
N GLY A 46 -2.59 4.96 13.67
CA GLY A 46 -4.03 5.20 13.73
C GLY A 46 -4.81 4.49 12.64
N ASP A 47 -6.06 4.89 12.48
CA ASP A 47 -6.92 4.37 11.42
C ASP A 47 -6.36 4.76 10.05
N ALA A 48 -6.20 3.77 9.16
CA ALA A 48 -5.69 3.99 7.81
C ALA A 48 -6.55 4.99 7.01
N LEU A 49 -7.87 4.96 7.19
CA LEU A 49 -8.78 5.88 6.49
C LEU A 49 -8.61 7.34 6.94
N GLU A 50 -8.12 7.56 8.16
CA GLU A 50 -7.81 8.90 8.66
C GLU A 50 -6.38 9.31 8.29
N THR A 51 -5.41 8.44 8.55
CA THR A 51 -4.00 8.74 8.35
C THR A 51 -3.60 8.87 6.88
N LEU A 52 -4.28 8.19 5.98
CA LEU A 52 -4.08 8.29 4.53
C LEU A 52 -4.98 9.33 3.85
N ALA A 53 -5.85 10.00 4.58
CA ALA A 53 -6.68 11.08 4.03
C ALA A 53 -5.92 12.42 3.88
N VAL A 54 -4.76 12.55 4.50
CA VAL A 54 -3.98 13.81 4.56
C VAL A 54 -2.53 13.61 4.17
N ASP A 55 -1.90 14.68 3.70
CA ASP A 55 -0.45 14.75 3.45
C ASP A 55 0.11 13.60 2.59
N LEU A 56 -0.64 13.20 1.58
CA LEU A 56 -0.16 12.22 0.61
C LEU A 56 0.70 12.90 -0.47
N PRO A 57 1.68 12.17 -1.03
CA PRO A 57 2.41 12.64 -2.20
C PRO A 57 1.47 12.84 -3.41
N ASP A 58 1.85 13.69 -4.33
CA ASP A 58 1.07 13.92 -5.56
C ASP A 58 0.98 12.68 -6.43
N THR A 59 1.99 11.82 -6.35
CA THR A 59 2.09 10.60 -7.17
C THR A 59 2.48 9.41 -6.32
N ILE A 60 1.79 8.30 -6.53
CA ILE A 60 2.05 7.00 -5.88
C ILE A 60 2.41 5.98 -6.97
N ASP A 61 3.51 5.27 -6.76
CA ASP A 61 4.02 4.25 -7.68
C ASP A 61 3.60 2.83 -7.32
N LEU A 62 3.42 2.55 -6.02
CA LEU A 62 3.11 1.22 -5.51
C LEU A 62 2.28 1.31 -4.24
N VAL A 63 1.28 0.46 -4.14
CA VAL A 63 0.50 0.24 -2.92
C VAL A 63 0.56 -1.24 -2.55
N LEU A 64 0.84 -1.53 -1.28
CA LEU A 64 0.70 -2.85 -0.69
C LEU A 64 -0.44 -2.83 0.33
N LEU A 65 -1.47 -3.62 0.07
CA LEU A 65 -2.62 -3.80 0.96
C LEU A 65 -2.43 -5.12 1.74
N ASP A 66 -2.14 -5.01 3.03
CA ASP A 66 -1.92 -6.14 3.94
C ASP A 66 -2.49 -5.88 5.34
N GLY A 67 -3.46 -5.02 5.43
CA GLY A 67 -4.16 -4.65 6.66
C GLY A 67 -5.51 -5.35 6.84
N ALA A 68 -6.46 -4.64 7.41
CA ALA A 68 -7.84 -5.09 7.58
C ALA A 68 -8.52 -5.21 6.21
N LYS A 69 -8.93 -6.42 5.84
CA LYS A 69 -9.43 -6.77 4.49
C LYS A 69 -10.70 -5.99 4.11
N VAL A 70 -11.55 -5.70 5.09
CA VAL A 70 -12.77 -4.89 4.88
C VAL A 70 -12.48 -3.46 4.43
N LEU A 71 -11.27 -2.95 4.67
CA LEU A 71 -10.86 -1.58 4.34
C LEU A 71 -10.20 -1.46 2.96
N TYR A 72 -9.87 -2.54 2.29
CA TYR A 72 -9.08 -2.50 1.05
C TYR A 72 -9.69 -1.60 -0.03
N ASP A 73 -10.99 -1.71 -0.27
CA ASP A 73 -11.66 -0.91 -1.29
C ASP A 73 -11.72 0.58 -0.89
N ASP A 74 -11.97 0.87 0.38
CA ASP A 74 -12.04 2.25 0.89
C ASP A 74 -10.65 2.90 0.90
N VAL A 75 -9.58 2.17 1.26
CA VAL A 75 -8.20 2.66 1.15
C VAL A 75 -7.83 2.92 -0.30
N LEU A 76 -8.17 2.00 -1.21
CA LEU A 76 -7.93 2.20 -2.63
C LEU A 76 -8.62 3.47 -3.15
N GLU A 77 -9.85 3.74 -2.70
CA GLU A 77 -10.58 4.95 -3.09
C GLU A 77 -9.85 6.23 -2.68
N LEU A 78 -9.27 6.27 -1.47
CA LEU A 78 -8.46 7.41 -1.02
C LEU A 78 -7.21 7.64 -1.89
N LEU A 79 -6.62 6.57 -2.41
CA LEU A 79 -5.35 6.63 -3.13
C LEU A 79 -5.49 6.72 -4.65
N HIS A 80 -6.67 6.37 -5.18
CA HIS A 80 -6.91 6.14 -6.61
C HIS A 80 -6.43 7.29 -7.50
N GLU A 81 -6.79 8.53 -7.17
CA GLU A 81 -6.44 9.70 -7.96
C GLU A 81 -4.94 10.03 -7.98
N ARG A 82 -4.19 9.47 -7.04
CA ARG A 82 -2.75 9.69 -6.90
C ARG A 82 -1.91 8.56 -7.50
N LEU A 83 -2.55 7.43 -7.83
CA LEU A 83 -1.87 6.34 -8.51
C LEU A 83 -1.58 6.74 -9.96
N ARG A 84 -0.31 6.84 -10.33
CA ARG A 84 0.04 7.13 -11.72
C ARG A 84 -0.30 5.97 -12.65
N PRO A 85 -0.45 6.20 -13.96
CA PRO A 85 -0.51 5.11 -14.93
C PRO A 85 0.70 4.19 -14.79
N GLY A 86 0.46 2.88 -14.74
CA GLY A 86 1.48 1.87 -14.50
C GLY A 86 1.82 1.62 -13.01
N ALA A 87 1.20 2.34 -12.08
CA ALA A 87 1.37 2.05 -10.66
C ALA A 87 0.84 0.67 -10.29
N GLY A 88 1.58 -0.04 -9.45
CA GLY A 88 1.21 -1.36 -8.95
C GLY A 88 0.34 -1.29 -7.69
N VAL A 89 -0.62 -2.20 -7.58
CA VAL A 89 -1.35 -2.47 -6.34
C VAL A 89 -1.27 -3.96 -6.06
N ILE A 90 -0.73 -4.31 -4.90
CA ILE A 90 -0.60 -5.69 -4.45
C ILE A 90 -1.50 -5.85 -3.22
N ALA A 91 -2.42 -6.80 -3.26
CA ALA A 91 -3.32 -7.08 -2.16
C ALA A 91 -3.13 -8.50 -1.65
N ASP A 92 -2.70 -8.64 -0.42
CA ASP A 92 -2.58 -9.93 0.25
C ASP A 92 -3.94 -10.37 0.82
N ASN A 93 -4.21 -11.67 0.79
CA ASN A 93 -5.51 -12.25 1.19
C ASN A 93 -6.70 -11.56 0.49
N ALA A 94 -6.59 -11.31 -0.81
CA ALA A 94 -7.61 -10.58 -1.56
C ALA A 94 -8.97 -11.31 -1.60
N ASP A 95 -8.97 -12.63 -1.42
CA ASP A 95 -10.19 -13.45 -1.32
C ASP A 95 -11.05 -13.08 -0.11
N ASP A 96 -10.44 -12.53 0.94
CA ASP A 96 -11.14 -12.02 2.12
C ASP A 96 -11.69 -10.59 1.94
N SER A 97 -11.49 -10.00 0.75
CA SER A 97 -11.98 -8.67 0.37
C SER A 97 -12.73 -8.72 -0.97
N PRO A 98 -13.91 -9.34 -1.02
CA PRO A 98 -14.61 -9.60 -2.28
C PRO A 98 -15.02 -8.32 -3.01
N ARG A 99 -15.36 -7.25 -2.29
CA ARG A 99 -15.71 -5.95 -2.87
C ARG A 99 -14.52 -5.35 -3.64
N TYR A 100 -13.33 -5.36 -3.02
CA TYR A 100 -12.08 -4.93 -3.65
C TYR A 100 -11.78 -5.78 -4.89
N GLN A 101 -11.80 -7.10 -4.75
CA GLN A 101 -11.48 -8.03 -5.83
C GLN A 101 -12.43 -7.87 -7.02
N GLN A 102 -13.74 -7.74 -6.78
CA GLN A 102 -14.72 -7.48 -7.80
C GLN A 102 -14.46 -6.17 -8.54
N ARG A 103 -14.15 -5.10 -7.79
CA ARG A 103 -13.79 -3.80 -8.38
C ARG A 103 -12.58 -3.92 -9.29
N MET A 104 -11.49 -4.52 -8.81
CA MET A 104 -10.24 -4.62 -9.55
C MET A 104 -10.37 -5.44 -10.84
N ARG A 105 -11.19 -6.49 -10.81
CA ARG A 105 -11.43 -7.39 -11.95
C ARG A 105 -12.54 -6.94 -12.89
N SER A 106 -13.27 -5.88 -12.57
CA SER A 106 -14.45 -5.44 -13.34
C SER A 106 -14.13 -4.93 -14.76
N GLY A 107 -12.88 -4.56 -15.01
CA GLY A 107 -12.47 -3.90 -16.26
C GLY A 107 -12.89 -2.42 -16.37
N ASN A 108 -13.77 -1.95 -15.49
CA ASN A 108 -14.32 -0.58 -15.53
C ASN A 108 -13.65 0.37 -14.53
N ALA A 109 -12.90 -0.17 -13.57
CA ALA A 109 -12.28 0.62 -12.50
C ALA A 109 -10.93 1.24 -12.89
N GLY A 110 -10.46 1.02 -14.11
CA GLY A 110 -9.20 1.55 -14.59
C GLY A 110 -7.98 0.75 -14.12
N TYR A 111 -8.16 -0.54 -13.88
CA TYR A 111 -7.09 -1.46 -13.51
C TYR A 111 -7.09 -2.71 -14.40
N LEU A 112 -5.88 -3.21 -14.66
CA LEU A 112 -5.66 -4.58 -15.10
C LEU A 112 -5.29 -5.39 -13.85
N SER A 113 -6.03 -6.46 -13.57
CA SER A 113 -5.86 -7.23 -12.34
C SER A 113 -5.83 -8.72 -12.61
N VAL A 114 -4.92 -9.41 -11.95
CA VAL A 114 -4.74 -10.86 -12.08
C VAL A 114 -4.46 -11.49 -10.71
N PRO A 115 -4.90 -12.73 -10.47
CA PRO A 115 -4.38 -13.51 -9.36
C PRO A 115 -2.89 -13.78 -9.60
N PHE A 116 -2.07 -13.53 -8.59
CA PHE A 116 -0.61 -13.64 -8.71
C PHE A 116 -0.08 -14.93 -8.08
N ALA A 117 -0.32 -15.15 -6.80
CA ALA A 117 0.07 -16.35 -6.09
C ALA A 117 -0.91 -16.59 -4.94
N ASP A 118 -1.41 -17.80 -4.80
CA ASP A 118 -2.40 -18.16 -3.78
C ASP A 118 -3.56 -17.14 -3.75
N ASP A 119 -3.68 -16.38 -2.68
CA ASP A 119 -4.69 -15.36 -2.45
C ASP A 119 -4.20 -13.90 -2.66
N VAL A 120 -3.08 -13.74 -3.33
CA VAL A 120 -2.53 -12.41 -3.68
C VAL A 120 -3.09 -11.94 -5.01
N GLU A 121 -3.63 -10.73 -5.03
CA GLU A 121 -4.05 -10.04 -6.26
C GLU A 121 -3.00 -9.01 -6.65
N LEU A 122 -2.56 -9.07 -7.90
CA LEU A 122 -1.67 -8.07 -8.49
C LEU A 122 -2.43 -7.24 -9.50
N SER A 123 -2.40 -5.94 -9.32
CA SER A 123 -3.10 -5.01 -10.20
C SER A 123 -2.19 -3.90 -10.68
N MET A 124 -2.48 -3.36 -11.87
CA MET A 124 -1.79 -2.22 -12.43
C MET A 124 -2.80 -1.13 -12.80
N ARG A 125 -2.52 0.09 -12.43
CA ARG A 125 -3.32 1.26 -12.82
C ARG A 125 -3.19 1.50 -14.32
N LEU A 126 -4.30 1.56 -15.02
CA LEU A 126 -4.37 1.96 -16.42
C LEU A 126 -4.42 3.50 -16.56
N ALA A 127 -4.29 3.97 -17.75
CA ALA A 127 -4.34 5.41 -18.00
C ALA A 127 -5.69 6.02 -17.65
#